data_c90a8114455f807e668ce5a81d2a6771
#
_entry.id   c90a8114455f807e668ce5a81d2a6771
#
_cell.length_a   1.000
_cell.length_b   1.000
_cell.length_c   1.000
_cell.angle_alpha   90.00
_cell.angle_beta   90.00
_cell.angle_gamma   90.00
#
_symmetry.space_group_name_H-M   'P 1'
#
loop_
_entity.id
_entity.type
_entity.pdbx_description
1 polymer ?
#
loop_
_entity_poly.entity_id
_entity_poly.type
_entity_poly.pdbx_seq_one_letter_code
_entity_poly.pdbx_strand_id
1 'polypeptide(L)'
;MTKRLFSLSLCLAFGSALATPTVIIHTTKGDITVELDEDKAPATVANFRRYAEDNFYSGTIFHRVIPGFMIQGGGHTADLQEKPAREPIANEAHNGLKNARGTIAMARTSDPHSATSQFFINLVDNDALNPGGADNYGYAVFGKVTSGMNVVDAIAKVPTEKRPPHANVPAEAITIQSVEILPEKSKEAKRK
;
A
#
# COMPACT_ATOMS: atom_id res chain seq x y z
N MET A 1 25.79 0.12 -64.44
CA MET A 1 25.73 -0.73 -63.21
C MET A 1 25.65 0.18 -61.99
N THR A 2 24.43 0.45 -61.52
CA THR A 2 24.17 1.39 -60.41
C THR A 2 23.88 0.60 -59.13
N LYS A 3 24.82 0.59 -58.18
CA LYS A 3 24.63 -0.06 -56.84
C LYS A 3 23.76 0.83 -55.99
N ARG A 4 22.54 0.38 -55.68
CA ARG A 4 21.68 0.98 -54.61
C ARG A 4 22.13 0.50 -53.26
N LEU A 5 22.64 1.41 -52.41
CA LEU A 5 22.82 1.17 -51.00
C LEU A 5 21.45 1.22 -50.28
N PHE A 6 21.05 0.10 -49.69
CA PHE A 6 19.95 0.06 -48.75
C PHE A 6 20.47 0.49 -47.36
N SER A 7 20.08 1.67 -46.92
CA SER A 7 20.33 2.10 -45.54
C SER A 7 19.29 1.46 -44.63
N LEU A 8 19.72 0.52 -43.78
CA LEU A 8 18.89 -0.11 -42.77
C LEU A 8 18.85 0.79 -41.54
N SER A 9 17.73 1.56 -41.40
CA SER A 9 17.50 2.42 -40.24
C SER A 9 17.06 1.57 -39.06
N LEU A 10 17.96 1.35 -38.11
CA LEU A 10 17.69 0.61 -36.87
C LEU A 10 16.98 1.57 -35.90
N CYS A 11 15.63 1.49 -35.82
CA CYS A 11 14.84 2.15 -34.79
C CYS A 11 15.11 1.48 -33.43
N LEU A 12 15.99 2.08 -32.61
CA LEU A 12 16.09 1.74 -31.19
C LEU A 12 14.80 2.25 -30.50
N ALA A 13 13.89 1.32 -30.17
CA ALA A 13 12.80 1.59 -29.27
C ALA A 13 13.38 1.74 -27.85
N PHE A 14 13.50 2.98 -27.38
CA PHE A 14 13.79 3.27 -25.98
C PHE A 14 12.54 2.89 -25.17
N GLY A 15 12.51 1.69 -24.63
CA GLY A 15 11.57 1.30 -23.60
C GLY A 15 11.85 2.16 -22.34
N SER A 16 11.01 3.15 -22.06
CA SER A 16 11.01 3.85 -20.78
C SER A 16 10.69 2.84 -19.68
N ALA A 17 11.71 2.43 -18.93
CA ALA A 17 11.47 1.69 -17.70
C ALA A 17 10.77 2.66 -16.73
N LEU A 18 9.47 2.45 -16.51
CA LEU A 18 8.69 3.20 -15.54
C LEU A 18 9.36 3.08 -14.16
N ALA A 19 9.56 4.20 -13.48
CA ALA A 19 10.06 4.21 -12.13
C ALA A 19 8.95 3.71 -11.20
N THR A 20 9.32 2.87 -10.23
CA THR A 20 8.32 2.34 -9.28
C THR A 20 7.86 3.45 -8.35
N PRO A 21 6.55 3.75 -8.30
CA PRO A 21 6.03 4.79 -7.43
C PRO A 21 6.35 4.49 -5.96
N THR A 22 6.87 5.47 -5.26
CA THR A 22 7.26 5.32 -3.85
C THR A 22 6.55 6.38 -3.02
N VAL A 23 6.05 6.00 -1.85
CA VAL A 23 5.43 6.92 -0.90
C VAL A 23 6.08 6.83 0.46
N ILE A 24 5.99 7.91 1.25
CA ILE A 24 6.35 7.92 2.66
C ILE A 24 5.08 8.17 3.47
N ILE A 25 4.74 7.24 4.36
CA ILE A 25 3.68 7.40 5.34
C ILE A 25 4.33 7.99 6.60
N HIS A 26 4.14 9.28 6.84
CA HIS A 26 4.62 9.97 8.04
C HIS A 26 3.67 9.68 9.20
N THR A 27 4.19 9.14 10.29
CA THR A 27 3.39 8.81 11.47
C THR A 27 3.95 9.44 12.73
N THR A 28 3.16 9.50 13.80
CA THR A 28 3.64 9.94 15.13
C THR A 28 4.68 9.00 15.75
N LYS A 29 4.93 7.83 15.15
CA LYS A 29 5.98 6.86 15.58
C LYS A 29 7.17 6.82 14.63
N GLY A 30 7.16 7.59 13.53
CA GLY A 30 8.20 7.66 12.52
C GLY A 30 7.69 7.37 11.11
N ASP A 31 8.60 7.35 10.15
CA ASP A 31 8.32 7.23 8.74
C ASP A 31 8.34 5.77 8.26
N ILE A 32 7.40 5.45 7.37
CA ILE A 32 7.31 4.15 6.71
C ILE A 32 7.35 4.40 5.20
N THR A 33 8.42 3.98 4.53
CA THR A 33 8.57 4.11 3.07
C THR A 33 8.03 2.86 2.41
N VAL A 34 7.15 3.05 1.44
CA VAL A 34 6.47 1.98 0.69
C VAL A 34 6.72 2.15 -0.79
N GLU A 35 7.20 1.10 -1.45
CA GLU A 35 7.25 0.97 -2.90
C GLU A 35 5.92 0.35 -3.37
N LEU A 36 5.22 1.04 -4.28
CA LEU A 36 3.93 0.61 -4.80
C LEU A 36 4.11 -0.20 -6.09
N ASP A 37 3.38 -1.30 -6.25
CA ASP A 37 3.45 -2.18 -7.43
C ASP A 37 2.30 -1.86 -8.40
N GLU A 38 2.48 -0.80 -9.19
CA GLU A 38 1.49 -0.33 -10.16
C GLU A 38 1.28 -1.34 -11.31
N ASP A 39 2.31 -2.12 -11.65
CA ASP A 39 2.21 -3.14 -12.70
C ASP A 39 1.28 -4.30 -12.29
N LYS A 40 1.26 -4.64 -11.00
CA LYS A 40 0.47 -5.75 -10.44
C LYS A 40 -0.88 -5.33 -9.88
N ALA A 41 -1.00 -4.09 -9.40
CA ALA A 41 -2.20 -3.59 -8.76
C ALA A 41 -2.54 -2.16 -9.22
N PRO A 42 -2.74 -1.93 -10.53
CA PRO A 42 -2.88 -0.57 -11.09
C PRO A 42 -4.08 0.20 -10.51
N ALA A 43 -5.24 -0.43 -10.37
CA ALA A 43 -6.43 0.24 -9.82
C ALA A 43 -6.26 0.54 -8.33
N THR A 44 -5.65 -0.37 -7.58
CA THR A 44 -5.40 -0.20 -6.14
C THR A 44 -4.36 0.89 -5.89
N VAL A 45 -3.26 0.90 -6.65
CA VAL A 45 -2.23 1.94 -6.54
C VAL A 45 -2.78 3.31 -6.92
N ALA A 46 -3.53 3.41 -8.03
CA ALA A 46 -4.17 4.66 -8.44
C ALA A 46 -5.15 5.18 -7.37
N ASN A 47 -5.95 4.29 -6.76
CA ASN A 47 -6.86 4.63 -5.67
C ASN A 47 -6.11 5.15 -4.44
N PHE A 48 -5.08 4.44 -3.98
CA PHE A 48 -4.28 4.83 -2.83
C PHE A 48 -3.59 6.18 -3.06
N ARG A 49 -2.98 6.40 -4.23
CA ARG A 49 -2.34 7.67 -4.61
C ARG A 49 -3.34 8.81 -4.60
N ARG A 50 -4.55 8.62 -5.15
CA ARG A 50 -5.59 9.65 -5.16
C ARG A 50 -6.00 10.07 -3.74
N TYR A 51 -6.13 9.13 -2.78
CA TYR A 51 -6.36 9.47 -1.38
C TYR A 51 -5.18 10.24 -0.76
N ALA A 52 -3.94 9.89 -1.12
CA ALA A 52 -2.75 10.60 -0.66
C ALA A 52 -2.68 12.03 -1.23
N GLU A 53 -2.92 12.20 -2.54
CA GLU A 53 -2.96 13.50 -3.23
C GLU A 53 -4.02 14.45 -2.66
N ASP A 54 -5.18 13.92 -2.27
CA ASP A 54 -6.25 14.67 -1.60
C ASP A 54 -5.97 14.93 -0.11
N ASN A 55 -4.80 14.55 0.39
CA ASN A 55 -4.45 14.63 1.82
C ASN A 55 -5.47 13.93 2.75
N PHE A 56 -6.19 12.93 2.22
CA PHE A 56 -7.23 12.20 2.96
C PHE A 56 -6.68 11.49 4.19
N TYR A 57 -5.48 10.91 4.09
CA TYR A 57 -4.87 10.14 5.16
C TYR A 57 -4.42 11.00 6.36
N SER A 58 -4.23 12.30 6.16
CA SER A 58 -3.85 13.21 7.25
C SER A 58 -4.90 13.21 8.36
N GLY A 59 -4.44 13.00 9.60
CA GLY A 59 -5.28 12.88 10.79
C GLY A 59 -5.99 11.53 10.95
N THR A 60 -5.81 10.57 10.01
CA THR A 60 -6.26 9.19 10.24
C THR A 60 -5.30 8.46 11.16
N ILE A 61 -5.75 7.35 11.76
CA ILE A 61 -4.97 6.55 12.70
C ILE A 61 -4.80 5.10 12.24
N PHE A 62 -3.82 4.41 12.81
CA PHE A 62 -3.82 2.96 12.87
C PHE A 62 -4.82 2.53 13.95
N HIS A 63 -6.06 2.28 13.57
CA HIS A 63 -7.18 1.99 14.48
C HIS A 63 -7.28 0.53 14.92
N ARG A 64 -6.53 -0.37 14.29
CA ARG A 64 -6.52 -1.80 14.62
C ARG A 64 -5.10 -2.36 14.50
N VAL A 65 -4.56 -2.83 15.63
CA VAL A 65 -3.20 -3.37 15.73
C VAL A 65 -3.27 -4.74 16.39
N ILE A 66 -2.83 -5.78 15.67
CA ILE A 66 -2.79 -7.15 16.18
C ILE A 66 -1.35 -7.66 16.04
N PRO A 67 -0.59 -7.78 17.16
CA PRO A 67 0.76 -8.34 17.15
C PRO A 67 0.78 -9.72 16.49
N GLY A 68 1.80 -9.99 15.67
CA GLY A 68 1.92 -11.26 14.95
C GLY A 68 0.92 -11.45 13.80
N PHE A 69 0.20 -10.39 13.42
CA PHE A 69 -0.72 -10.40 12.29
C PHE A 69 -0.52 -9.18 11.39
N MET A 70 -1.10 -8.02 11.73
CA MET A 70 -1.03 -6.81 10.90
C MET A 70 -1.29 -5.54 11.72
N ILE A 71 -0.97 -4.38 11.14
CA ILE A 71 -1.45 -3.06 11.57
C ILE A 71 -2.34 -2.48 10.48
N GLN A 72 -3.54 -2.00 10.83
CA GLN A 72 -4.55 -1.49 9.89
C GLN A 72 -4.90 -0.04 10.21
N GLY A 73 -4.98 0.79 9.18
CA GLY A 73 -5.30 2.21 9.32
C GLY A 73 -5.88 2.83 8.05
N GLY A 74 -5.88 4.16 7.99
CA GLY A 74 -6.23 4.94 6.80
C GLY A 74 -7.72 5.20 6.57
N GLY A 75 -8.58 4.97 7.59
CA GLY A 75 -10.03 5.20 7.43
C GLY A 75 -10.68 5.95 8.57
N HIS A 76 -10.09 5.97 9.76
CA HIS A 76 -10.69 6.53 10.98
C HIS A 76 -9.84 7.64 11.58
N THR A 77 -10.48 8.63 12.15
CA THR A 77 -9.86 9.70 12.95
C THR A 77 -9.54 9.20 14.37
N ALA A 78 -8.88 10.02 15.18
CA ALA A 78 -8.46 9.65 16.55
C ALA A 78 -9.65 9.37 17.49
N ASP A 79 -10.81 9.95 17.23
CA ASP A 79 -12.08 9.69 17.92
C ASP A 79 -12.87 8.52 17.30
N LEU A 80 -12.24 7.72 16.41
CA LEU A 80 -12.78 6.55 15.74
C LEU A 80 -13.97 6.84 14.79
N GLN A 81 -14.13 8.09 14.36
CA GLN A 81 -15.09 8.41 13.30
C GLN A 81 -14.53 7.98 11.95
N GLU A 82 -15.32 7.26 11.18
CA GLU A 82 -14.95 6.90 9.81
C GLU A 82 -15.01 8.14 8.90
N LYS A 83 -13.93 8.41 8.16
CA LYS A 83 -13.91 9.48 7.16
C LYS A 83 -14.70 9.06 5.92
N PRO A 84 -15.51 9.96 5.33
CA PRO A 84 -16.25 9.67 4.11
C PRO A 84 -15.31 9.21 3.00
N ALA A 85 -15.44 7.96 2.57
CA ALA A 85 -14.62 7.36 1.53
C ALA A 85 -15.23 7.60 0.13
N ARG A 86 -14.42 7.42 -0.91
CA ARG A 86 -14.83 7.37 -2.31
C ARG A 86 -15.52 6.04 -2.61
N GLU A 87 -16.05 5.88 -3.81
CA GLU A 87 -16.58 4.61 -4.31
C GLU A 87 -15.53 3.50 -4.20
N PRO A 88 -15.97 2.27 -3.88
CA PRO A 88 -15.08 1.12 -3.76
C PRO A 88 -14.46 0.72 -5.10
N ILE A 89 -13.36 -0.02 -5.02
CA ILE A 89 -12.61 -0.53 -6.17
C ILE A 89 -12.71 -2.04 -6.29
N ALA A 90 -12.50 -2.54 -7.52
CA ALA A 90 -12.38 -3.98 -7.78
C ALA A 90 -11.20 -4.58 -7.02
N ASN A 91 -11.37 -5.82 -6.54
CA ASN A 91 -10.32 -6.56 -5.84
C ASN A 91 -9.27 -7.09 -6.84
N GLU A 92 -8.04 -6.66 -6.68
CA GLU A 92 -6.89 -7.11 -7.49
C GLU A 92 -6.04 -8.18 -6.78
N ALA A 93 -6.58 -8.92 -5.80
CA ALA A 93 -5.82 -9.90 -5.02
C ALA A 93 -5.22 -11.05 -5.86
N HIS A 94 -5.83 -11.36 -7.03
CA HIS A 94 -5.33 -12.39 -7.95
C HIS A 94 -4.13 -11.93 -8.82
N ASN A 95 -3.41 -10.89 -8.38
CA ASN A 95 -2.26 -10.30 -9.09
C ASN A 95 -0.94 -11.06 -8.92
N GLY A 96 -0.94 -12.16 -8.17
CA GLY A 96 0.23 -12.99 -7.90
C GLY A 96 1.11 -12.55 -6.73
N LEU A 97 0.83 -11.38 -6.12
CA LEU A 97 1.49 -10.93 -4.91
C LEU A 97 0.93 -11.68 -3.69
N LYS A 98 1.78 -11.85 -2.66
CA LYS A 98 1.43 -12.53 -1.42
C LYS A 98 1.37 -11.55 -0.26
N ASN A 99 0.48 -11.83 0.71
CA ASN A 99 0.41 -11.13 1.99
C ASN A 99 1.59 -11.55 2.89
N ALA A 100 2.81 -11.37 2.39
CA ALA A 100 4.03 -11.65 3.14
C ALA A 100 4.37 -10.51 4.10
N ARG A 101 5.23 -10.77 5.10
CA ARG A 101 5.71 -9.73 6.03
C ARG A 101 6.25 -8.51 5.27
N GLY A 102 5.81 -7.32 5.71
CA GLY A 102 6.21 -6.04 5.14
C GLY A 102 5.43 -5.63 3.90
N THR A 103 4.50 -6.44 3.38
CA THR A 103 3.63 -6.00 2.30
C THR A 103 2.48 -5.15 2.82
N ILE A 104 2.01 -4.22 1.96
CA ILE A 104 0.81 -3.40 2.19
C ILE A 104 -0.32 -3.93 1.31
N ALA A 105 -1.51 -4.07 1.89
CA ALA A 105 -2.70 -4.57 1.21
C ALA A 105 -3.95 -3.77 1.58
N MET A 106 -4.98 -3.80 0.71
CA MET A 106 -6.25 -3.13 0.96
C MET A 106 -7.10 -3.92 1.97
N ALA A 107 -7.60 -3.20 2.97
CA ALA A 107 -8.67 -3.70 3.81
C ALA A 107 -10.02 -3.59 3.08
N ARG A 108 -10.95 -4.49 3.40
CA ARG A 108 -12.29 -4.56 2.84
C ARG A 108 -13.27 -5.22 3.80
N THR A 109 -14.55 -5.15 3.49
CA THR A 109 -15.60 -5.90 4.18
C THR A 109 -15.65 -7.35 3.68
N SER A 110 -16.72 -8.08 3.97
CA SER A 110 -16.98 -9.42 3.41
C SER A 110 -17.22 -9.39 1.89
N ASP A 111 -17.67 -8.25 1.33
CA ASP A 111 -17.73 -8.05 -0.12
C ASP A 111 -16.30 -7.91 -0.67
N PRO A 112 -15.88 -8.77 -1.61
CA PRO A 112 -14.54 -8.70 -2.18
C PRO A 112 -14.23 -7.38 -2.89
N HIS A 113 -15.23 -6.68 -3.41
CA HIS A 113 -15.11 -5.44 -4.17
C HIS A 113 -15.47 -4.19 -3.35
N SER A 114 -15.27 -4.23 -2.03
CA SER A 114 -15.63 -3.13 -1.11
C SER A 114 -14.44 -2.31 -0.59
N ALA A 115 -13.24 -2.52 -1.10
CA ALA A 115 -12.07 -1.76 -0.67
C ALA A 115 -12.19 -0.28 -1.06
N THR A 116 -11.90 0.61 -0.11
CA THR A 116 -11.92 2.07 -0.32
C THR A 116 -10.59 2.72 0.06
N SER A 117 -10.45 3.28 1.27
CA SER A 117 -9.23 3.97 1.73
C SER A 117 -8.37 3.15 2.68
N GLN A 118 -8.98 2.21 3.42
CA GLN A 118 -8.29 1.51 4.49
C GLN A 118 -7.28 0.49 3.95
N PHE A 119 -6.13 0.43 4.58
CA PHE A 119 -5.05 -0.49 4.25
C PHE A 119 -4.48 -1.16 5.51
N PHE A 120 -3.72 -2.23 5.33
CA PHE A 120 -2.94 -2.82 6.41
C PHE A 120 -1.53 -3.19 5.94
N ILE A 121 -0.60 -3.26 6.92
CA ILE A 121 0.76 -3.74 6.69
C ILE A 121 0.92 -5.06 7.44
N ASN A 122 1.37 -6.08 6.72
CA ASN A 122 1.57 -7.43 7.24
C ASN A 122 2.80 -7.48 8.16
N LEU A 123 2.64 -8.01 9.38
CA LEU A 123 3.72 -8.20 10.36
C LEU A 123 4.41 -9.55 10.21
N VAL A 124 3.74 -10.51 9.61
CA VAL A 124 4.20 -11.88 9.32
C VAL A 124 3.69 -12.29 7.93
N ASP A 125 4.06 -13.47 7.48
CA ASP A 125 3.48 -14.07 6.27
C ASP A 125 2.07 -14.57 6.62
N ASN A 126 1.07 -13.89 6.07
CA ASN A 126 -0.35 -14.14 6.31
C ASN A 126 -0.98 -14.89 5.13
N ASP A 127 -0.60 -16.16 4.92
CA ASP A 127 -1.06 -16.97 3.79
C ASP A 127 -2.59 -17.11 3.71
N ALA A 128 -3.27 -17.09 4.85
CA ALA A 128 -4.74 -17.11 4.91
C ALA A 128 -5.40 -15.89 4.25
N LEU A 129 -4.67 -14.78 4.04
CA LEU A 129 -5.15 -13.58 3.37
C LEU A 129 -4.91 -13.61 1.84
N ASN A 130 -4.23 -14.63 1.33
CA ASN A 130 -4.04 -14.80 -0.10
C ASN A 130 -5.30 -15.38 -0.77
N PRO A 131 -5.48 -15.18 -2.09
CA PRO A 131 -6.53 -15.87 -2.84
C PRO A 131 -6.46 -17.39 -2.64
N GLY A 132 -7.63 -18.02 -2.44
CA GLY A 132 -7.72 -19.42 -2.05
C GLY A 132 -7.50 -19.70 -0.56
N GLY A 133 -7.27 -18.66 0.24
CA GLY A 133 -7.17 -18.73 1.70
C GLY A 133 -8.52 -18.75 2.40
N ALA A 134 -8.66 -18.00 3.51
CA ALA A 134 -9.81 -18.09 4.41
C ALA A 134 -11.16 -17.73 3.76
N ASP A 135 -11.18 -16.78 2.81
CA ASP A 135 -12.42 -16.34 2.13
C ASP A 135 -12.42 -16.52 0.60
N ASN A 136 -11.43 -17.22 0.08
CA ASN A 136 -11.25 -17.53 -1.33
C ASN A 136 -10.91 -16.33 -2.26
N TYR A 137 -11.27 -15.10 -1.90
CA TYR A 137 -11.04 -13.90 -2.71
C TYR A 137 -9.69 -13.25 -2.44
N GLY A 138 -9.20 -13.35 -1.21
CA GLY A 138 -7.97 -12.73 -0.75
C GLY A 138 -8.03 -11.20 -0.62
N TYR A 139 -6.90 -10.63 -0.20
CA TYR A 139 -6.70 -9.20 -0.01
C TYR A 139 -5.63 -8.69 -0.97
N ALA A 140 -5.94 -7.62 -1.70
CA ALA A 140 -5.09 -7.10 -2.75
C ALA A 140 -3.82 -6.46 -2.18
N VAL A 141 -2.68 -7.15 -2.29
CA VAL A 141 -1.37 -6.58 -2.05
C VAL A 141 -1.04 -5.63 -3.20
N PHE A 142 -0.58 -4.42 -2.86
CA PHE A 142 -0.28 -3.38 -3.85
C PHE A 142 1.08 -2.69 -3.64
N GLY A 143 1.90 -3.20 -2.71
CA GLY A 143 3.23 -2.66 -2.45
C GLY A 143 3.93 -3.35 -1.29
N LYS A 144 5.12 -2.84 -0.97
CA LYS A 144 5.93 -3.34 0.14
C LYS A 144 6.68 -2.22 0.85
N VAL A 145 6.89 -2.37 2.14
CA VAL A 145 7.74 -1.50 2.95
C VAL A 145 9.20 -1.73 2.55
N THR A 146 9.88 -0.67 2.13
CA THR A 146 11.31 -0.69 1.78
C THR A 146 12.18 -0.06 2.85
N SER A 147 11.60 0.79 3.72
CA SER A 147 12.24 1.36 4.89
C SER A 147 11.20 1.61 6.00
N GLY A 148 11.61 1.55 7.27
CA GLY A 148 10.70 1.82 8.39
C GLY A 148 9.97 0.58 8.93
N MET A 149 10.39 -0.67 8.60
CA MET A 149 9.83 -1.86 9.25
C MET A 149 10.02 -1.87 10.76
N ASN A 150 11.08 -1.25 11.28
CA ASN A 150 11.26 -1.04 12.71
C ASN A 150 10.17 -0.12 13.33
N VAL A 151 9.67 0.86 12.59
CA VAL A 151 8.52 1.69 12.98
C VAL A 151 7.24 0.86 13.00
N VAL A 152 7.00 0.06 11.96
CA VAL A 152 5.86 -0.88 11.89
C VAL A 152 5.89 -1.85 13.07
N ASP A 153 7.06 -2.42 13.40
CA ASP A 153 7.24 -3.32 14.54
C ASP A 153 7.07 -2.61 15.90
N ALA A 154 7.43 -1.34 16.00
CA ALA A 154 7.19 -0.53 17.19
C ALA A 154 5.69 -0.25 17.38
N ILE A 155 4.98 0.06 16.31
CA ILE A 155 3.51 0.21 16.30
C ILE A 155 2.84 -1.11 16.75
N ALA A 156 3.32 -2.24 16.27
CA ALA A 156 2.78 -3.56 16.62
C ALA A 156 2.88 -3.94 18.10
N LYS A 157 3.72 -3.25 18.87
CA LYS A 157 3.99 -3.54 20.29
C LYS A 157 3.27 -2.61 21.25
N VAL A 158 2.53 -1.61 20.77
CA VAL A 158 1.83 -0.68 21.65
C VAL A 158 0.69 -1.39 22.39
N PRO A 159 0.35 -0.96 23.61
CA PRO A 159 -0.85 -1.43 24.28
C PRO A 159 -2.10 -1.15 23.47
N THR A 160 -2.99 -2.12 23.40
CA THR A 160 -4.28 -2.00 22.71
C THR A 160 -5.43 -2.27 23.67
N GLU A 161 -6.58 -1.68 23.39
CA GLU A 161 -7.79 -1.80 24.17
C GLU A 161 -9.02 -2.01 23.29
N LYS A 162 -10.16 -2.35 23.91
CA LYS A 162 -11.46 -2.39 23.25
C LYS A 162 -12.11 -1.01 23.37
N ARG A 163 -12.52 -0.46 22.23
CA ARG A 163 -13.35 0.75 22.10
C ARG A 163 -14.55 0.42 21.21
N PRO A 164 -15.64 -0.11 21.76
CA PRO A 164 -16.75 -0.61 20.95
C PRO A 164 -17.25 0.41 19.92
N PRO A 165 -17.54 -0.03 18.66
CA PRO A 165 -17.53 -1.43 18.19
C PRO A 165 -16.15 -1.98 17.83
N HIS A 166 -15.07 -1.20 17.99
CA HIS A 166 -13.71 -1.59 17.61
C HIS A 166 -13.00 -2.39 18.70
N ALA A 167 -12.13 -3.31 18.26
CA ALA A 167 -11.22 -4.07 19.11
C ALA A 167 -9.77 -3.88 18.66
N ASN A 168 -8.82 -4.09 19.58
CA ASN A 168 -7.39 -3.95 19.30
C ASN A 168 -6.99 -2.52 18.84
N VAL A 169 -7.64 -1.51 19.40
CA VAL A 169 -7.35 -0.10 19.16
C VAL A 169 -6.14 0.30 20.01
N PRO A 170 -5.08 0.92 19.46
CA PRO A 170 -4.00 1.46 20.26
C PRO A 170 -4.53 2.39 21.37
N ALA A 171 -4.08 2.16 22.63
CA ALA A 171 -4.51 2.97 23.78
C ALA A 171 -4.13 4.45 23.60
N GLU A 172 -2.99 4.72 22.97
CA GLU A 172 -2.59 6.04 22.49
C GLU A 172 -2.70 6.07 20.95
N ALA A 173 -3.38 7.06 20.40
CA ALA A 173 -3.60 7.15 18.96
C ALA A 173 -2.28 7.28 18.18
N ILE A 174 -2.10 6.40 17.20
CA ILE A 174 -0.97 6.46 16.27
C ILE A 174 -1.47 7.09 14.98
N THR A 175 -1.16 8.37 14.81
CA THR A 175 -1.71 9.19 13.73
C THR A 175 -0.82 9.15 12.50
N ILE A 176 -1.42 9.00 11.35
CA ILE A 176 -0.84 9.28 10.04
C ILE A 176 -0.91 10.79 9.85
N GLN A 177 0.25 11.44 9.84
CA GLN A 177 0.36 12.89 9.70
C GLN A 177 0.19 13.32 8.24
N SER A 178 0.78 12.56 7.32
CA SER A 178 0.64 12.71 5.87
C SER A 178 1.09 11.47 5.14
N VAL A 179 0.75 11.37 3.85
CA VAL A 179 1.34 10.42 2.90
C VAL A 179 1.94 11.24 1.76
N GLU A 180 3.26 11.24 1.69
CA GLU A 180 4.03 11.94 0.66
C GLU A 180 4.28 11.01 -0.52
N ILE A 181 3.97 11.45 -1.75
CA ILE A 181 4.31 10.74 -2.98
C ILE A 181 5.65 11.28 -3.46
N LEU A 182 6.65 10.40 -3.50
CA LEU A 182 7.97 10.79 -3.97
C LEU A 182 8.00 10.94 -5.50
N PRO A 183 8.79 11.89 -6.03
CA PRO A 183 9.04 11.98 -7.46
C PRO A 183 9.60 10.67 -8.00
N GLU A 184 9.11 10.22 -9.14
CA GLU A 184 9.61 9.02 -9.81
C GLU A 184 11.11 9.18 -10.14
N LYS A 185 11.95 8.35 -9.52
CA LYS A 185 13.39 8.32 -9.86
C LYS A 185 13.54 7.64 -11.21
N SER A 186 13.93 8.38 -12.24
CA SER A 186 14.33 7.78 -13.51
C SER A 186 15.47 6.77 -13.27
N LYS A 187 15.34 5.56 -13.84
CA LYS A 187 16.33 4.46 -13.67
C LYS A 187 17.66 4.72 -14.44
N GLU A 188 18.02 5.97 -14.74
CA GLU A 188 19.24 6.32 -15.47
C GLU A 188 20.54 6.19 -14.67
N ALA A 189 20.52 5.95 -13.36
CA ALA A 189 21.69 6.04 -12.50
C ALA A 189 22.44 4.71 -12.24
N LYS A 190 22.17 3.62 -12.98
CA LYS A 190 22.90 2.34 -12.79
C LYS A 190 23.63 1.84 -14.03
N ARG A 191 24.26 2.74 -14.80
CA ARG A 191 25.28 2.37 -15.78
C ARG A 191 26.52 3.24 -15.55
N LYS A 192 27.33 2.90 -14.58
CA LYS A 192 28.75 3.20 -14.51
C LYS A 192 29.48 2.00 -13.94
#